data_38d59e6c6e1cff2846615b723143d069
#
_entry.id   38d59e6c6e1cff2846615b723143d069
#
_cell.length_a   1.000
_cell.length_b   1.000
_cell.length_c   1.000
_cell.angle_alpha   90.00
_cell.angle_beta   90.00
_cell.angle_gamma   90.00
#
_symmetry.space_group_name_H-M   'P 1'
#
loop_
_entity.id
_entity.type
_entity.pdbx_description
1 polymer ?
#
loop_
_entity_poly.entity_id
_entity_poly.type
_entity_poly.pdbx_seq_one_letter_code
_entity_poly.pdbx_strand_id
1 'polypeptide(L)'
;MTVRTGESTAGDQAGSDEARMSSVKQDRPRRSVLAVPGSSAKMIEKAKGLKADAVFLDLEDAVAPIAKVEARGRIVEALLSDGWGDQLKVVRVNDWTTPWTYGDVIDVVSGAGARLDAILLPKVETAAHVEALDLLLTQVEKTSGLEVGAIGIEPQIESARSLRNIDEIATASPRVQTLVFGPADLMASVNMRTLVVGEQPEGYDTGDAYHHILMTILLAARTHGLQAIDGPYLQIRDLDAFRRAAGRTAGLGFDGKWVLHPTQIDAANEIFSPRQADFDKAENILEAYEFHTSEAGGGRGAVMLGDEMIDEASRKMALVVSAKGRAAGMLRSEVTRSSDSGTIEQ
;
A
#
# COMPACT_ATOMS: atom_id res chain seq x y z
N MET A 1 -3.94 -57.81 -8.72
CA MET A 1 -2.67 -57.26 -8.24
C MET A 1 -2.63 -55.81 -8.70
N THR A 2 -3.13 -54.91 -7.86
CA THR A 2 -3.41 -53.51 -8.23
C THR A 2 -2.34 -52.65 -7.59
N VAL A 3 -1.49 -52.05 -8.43
CA VAL A 3 -0.47 -51.07 -8.00
C VAL A 3 -1.14 -49.74 -7.83
N ARG A 4 -1.16 -49.21 -6.62
CA ARG A 4 -1.47 -47.79 -6.32
C ARG A 4 -0.19 -46.99 -6.49
N THR A 5 -0.18 -46.10 -7.45
CA THR A 5 0.81 -45.04 -7.59
C THR A 5 0.39 -43.88 -6.68
N GLY A 6 1.21 -43.62 -5.67
CA GLY A 6 1.11 -42.41 -4.85
C GLY A 6 1.91 -41.30 -5.53
N GLU A 7 1.23 -40.30 -6.04
CA GLU A 7 1.80 -39.02 -6.46
C GLU A 7 0.97 -37.87 -5.85
N SER A 8 1.66 -36.84 -5.49
CA SER A 8 1.19 -35.53 -5.09
C SER A 8 1.09 -35.21 -3.61
N THR A 9 2.17 -34.68 -3.05
CA THR A 9 2.12 -33.80 -1.87
C THR A 9 3.16 -32.65 -1.90
N ALA A 10 4.05 -32.60 -2.89
CA ALA A 10 5.07 -31.54 -2.96
C ALA A 10 4.59 -30.27 -3.70
N GLY A 11 3.64 -30.37 -4.62
CA GLY A 11 3.12 -29.23 -5.37
C GLY A 11 2.17 -28.34 -4.58
N ASP A 12 1.36 -28.91 -3.69
CA ASP A 12 0.39 -28.17 -2.88
C ASP A 12 1.04 -27.38 -1.72
N GLN A 13 2.18 -27.83 -1.20
CA GLN A 13 2.89 -27.11 -0.15
C GLN A 13 3.66 -25.88 -0.69
N ALA A 14 4.27 -25.97 -1.87
CA ALA A 14 4.96 -24.85 -2.50
C ALA A 14 3.98 -23.72 -2.86
N GLY A 15 2.82 -24.02 -3.43
CA GLY A 15 1.78 -23.03 -3.73
C GLY A 15 1.16 -22.36 -2.49
N SER A 16 1.06 -23.10 -1.37
CA SER A 16 0.56 -22.56 -0.11
C SER A 16 1.59 -21.66 0.60
N ASP A 17 2.88 -21.97 0.48
CA ASP A 17 3.96 -21.18 1.05
C ASP A 17 4.24 -19.90 0.23
N GLU A 18 4.17 -19.94 -1.10
CA GLU A 18 4.23 -18.76 -1.96
C GLU A 18 3.04 -17.82 -1.73
N ALA A 19 1.82 -18.34 -1.63
CA ALA A 19 0.63 -17.55 -1.30
C ALA A 19 0.72 -16.94 0.10
N ARG A 20 1.29 -17.64 1.07
CA ARG A 20 1.48 -17.18 2.45
C ARG A 20 2.58 -16.12 2.58
N MET A 21 3.68 -16.26 1.83
CA MET A 21 4.75 -15.23 1.80
C MET A 21 4.28 -13.96 1.08
N SER A 22 3.49 -14.07 0.00
CA SER A 22 2.86 -12.93 -0.66
C SER A 22 1.89 -12.20 0.28
N SER A 23 1.06 -12.92 1.06
CA SER A 23 0.12 -12.31 1.99
C SER A 23 0.80 -11.53 3.12
N VAL A 24 1.89 -12.04 3.69
CA VAL A 24 2.62 -11.39 4.79
C VAL A 24 3.26 -10.05 4.36
N LYS A 25 3.72 -9.93 3.11
CA LYS A 25 4.26 -8.66 2.58
C LYS A 25 3.17 -7.63 2.26
N GLN A 26 1.98 -8.08 1.87
CA GLN A 26 0.84 -7.21 1.59
C GLN A 26 0.20 -6.63 2.86
N ASP A 27 0.35 -7.30 4.00
CA ASP A 27 -0.27 -6.88 5.27
C ASP A 27 0.48 -5.76 6.00
N ARG A 28 1.70 -5.38 5.54
CA ARG A 28 2.43 -4.26 6.16
C ARG A 28 1.75 -2.92 5.84
N PRO A 29 1.52 -2.06 6.85
CA PRO A 29 0.83 -0.80 6.64
C PRO A 29 1.64 0.15 5.74
N ARG A 30 0.94 0.95 4.95
CA ARG A 30 1.48 2.03 4.10
C ARG A 30 0.69 3.33 4.28
N ARG A 31 0.22 3.62 5.50
CA ARG A 31 -0.60 4.80 5.81
C ARG A 31 0.08 6.11 5.42
N SER A 32 1.37 6.21 5.69
CA SER A 32 2.23 7.32 5.26
C SER A 32 3.41 6.80 4.44
N VAL A 33 3.54 7.27 3.20
CA VAL A 33 4.62 6.92 2.28
C VAL A 33 5.46 8.17 2.05
N LEU A 34 6.59 8.30 2.76
CA LEU A 34 7.43 9.50 2.75
C LEU A 34 8.34 9.53 1.52
N ALA A 35 8.17 10.58 0.70
CA ALA A 35 9.05 10.84 -0.44
C ALA A 35 10.35 11.54 0.01
N VAL A 36 11.49 10.99 -0.40
CA VAL A 36 12.81 11.54 -0.05
C VAL A 36 13.71 11.57 -1.28
N PRO A 37 14.21 12.75 -1.72
CA PRO A 37 15.15 12.84 -2.83
C PRO A 37 16.41 12.01 -2.57
N GLY A 38 16.72 11.06 -3.45
CA GLY A 38 17.92 10.21 -3.37
C GLY A 38 19.23 10.98 -3.46
N SER A 39 19.18 12.22 -3.98
CA SER A 39 20.35 13.13 -4.04
C SER A 39 20.68 13.79 -2.69
N SER A 40 19.82 13.69 -1.67
CA SER A 40 19.97 14.40 -0.39
C SER A 40 20.30 13.47 0.78
N ALA A 41 21.58 13.22 1.04
CA ALA A 41 22.03 12.42 2.20
C ALA A 41 21.42 12.92 3.53
N LYS A 42 21.30 14.24 3.72
CA LYS A 42 20.73 14.84 4.93
C LYS A 42 19.24 14.47 5.11
N MET A 43 18.45 14.48 4.02
CA MET A 43 17.03 14.15 4.10
C MET A 43 16.82 12.65 4.29
N ILE A 44 17.65 11.82 3.67
CA ILE A 44 17.62 10.36 3.87
C ILE A 44 17.93 10.03 5.33
N GLU A 45 19.00 10.61 5.90
CA GLU A 45 19.36 10.36 7.29
C GLU A 45 18.24 10.78 8.25
N LYS A 46 17.62 11.93 7.99
CA LYS A 46 16.47 12.37 8.79
C LYS A 46 15.27 11.42 8.68
N ALA A 47 15.03 10.83 7.51
CA ALA A 47 13.87 9.96 7.26
C ALA A 47 13.91 8.67 8.09
N LYS A 48 15.10 8.14 8.39
CA LYS A 48 15.27 6.90 9.19
C LYS A 48 14.63 6.97 10.56
N GLY A 49 14.69 8.13 11.23
CA GLY A 49 14.13 8.33 12.56
C GLY A 49 12.66 8.75 12.60
N LEU A 50 11.98 8.83 11.46
CA LEU A 50 10.58 9.25 11.39
C LEU A 50 9.63 8.04 11.46
N LYS A 51 8.40 8.27 11.92
CA LYS A 51 7.36 7.22 12.08
C LYS A 51 6.53 7.01 10.81
N ALA A 52 7.14 7.17 9.63
CA ALA A 52 6.48 6.81 8.38
C ALA A 52 6.40 5.28 8.24
N ASP A 53 5.30 4.75 7.74
CA ASP A 53 5.17 3.32 7.47
C ASP A 53 6.07 2.88 6.30
N ALA A 54 6.23 3.75 5.30
CA ALA A 54 7.14 3.53 4.17
C ALA A 54 7.93 4.79 3.85
N VAL A 55 9.14 4.59 3.35
CA VAL A 55 9.97 5.65 2.78
C VAL A 55 10.35 5.23 1.37
N PHE A 56 10.06 6.06 0.37
CA PHE A 56 10.64 5.85 -0.94
C PHE A 56 11.76 6.87 -1.21
N LEU A 57 12.90 6.34 -1.62
CA LEU A 57 14.08 7.09 -2.04
C LEU A 57 13.98 7.34 -3.55
N ASP A 58 13.89 8.61 -3.91
CA ASP A 58 13.54 9.00 -5.28
C ASP A 58 14.77 9.18 -6.16
N LEU A 59 14.77 8.55 -7.33
CA LEU A 59 15.74 8.76 -8.42
C LEU A 59 15.13 9.51 -9.60
N GLU A 60 13.81 9.75 -9.59
CA GLU A 60 13.09 10.36 -10.69
C GLU A 60 13.01 11.89 -10.56
N ASP A 61 11.81 12.45 -10.43
CA ASP A 61 11.54 13.89 -10.56
C ASP A 61 12.22 14.76 -9.50
N ALA A 62 12.46 14.23 -8.30
CA ALA A 62 13.14 14.97 -7.24
C ALA A 62 14.68 15.01 -7.39
N VAL A 63 15.23 14.37 -8.44
CA VAL A 63 16.67 14.31 -8.69
C VAL A 63 16.99 14.88 -10.08
N ALA A 64 17.80 15.94 -10.12
CA ALA A 64 18.24 16.53 -11.37
C ALA A 64 19.01 15.52 -12.25
N PRO A 65 18.89 15.56 -13.60
CA PRO A 65 19.53 14.61 -14.51
C PRO A 65 21.02 14.39 -14.25
N ILE A 66 21.75 15.44 -13.95
CA ILE A 66 23.19 15.40 -13.68
C ILE A 66 23.54 14.63 -12.38
N ALA A 67 22.59 14.53 -11.45
CA ALA A 67 22.81 13.91 -10.14
C ALA A 67 22.30 12.46 -10.06
N LYS A 68 21.59 11.96 -11.08
CA LYS A 68 20.90 10.65 -11.01
C LYS A 68 21.84 9.48 -10.75
N VAL A 69 22.97 9.42 -11.46
CA VAL A 69 23.94 8.34 -11.32
C VAL A 69 24.59 8.35 -9.92
N GLU A 70 24.95 9.53 -9.42
CA GLU A 70 25.54 9.66 -8.08
C GLU A 70 24.50 9.32 -6.98
N ALA A 71 23.22 9.68 -7.19
CA ALA A 71 22.15 9.40 -6.25
C ALA A 71 21.95 7.88 -6.01
N ARG A 72 22.20 7.01 -6.99
CA ARG A 72 22.16 5.55 -6.82
C ARG A 72 23.09 5.09 -5.70
N GLY A 73 24.35 5.51 -5.76
CA GLY A 73 25.36 5.17 -4.75
C GLY A 73 24.96 5.63 -3.37
N ARG A 74 24.42 6.85 -3.24
CA ARG A 74 23.92 7.38 -1.97
C ARG A 74 22.74 6.57 -1.41
N ILE A 75 21.83 6.14 -2.29
CA ILE A 75 20.70 5.27 -1.88
C ILE A 75 21.22 3.92 -1.39
N VAL A 76 22.16 3.31 -2.10
CA VAL A 76 22.78 2.03 -1.69
C VAL A 76 23.45 2.18 -0.32
N GLU A 77 24.30 3.19 -0.13
CA GLU A 77 24.94 3.47 1.16
C GLU A 77 23.91 3.66 2.29
N ALA A 78 22.87 4.41 2.00
CA ALA A 78 21.81 4.68 2.98
C ALA A 78 21.02 3.42 3.36
N LEU A 79 20.67 2.57 2.39
CA LEU A 79 19.97 1.31 2.65
C LEU A 79 20.80 0.33 3.47
N LEU A 80 22.11 0.30 3.25
CA LEU A 80 23.05 -0.57 3.97
C LEU A 80 23.36 -0.06 5.38
N SER A 81 23.19 1.23 5.64
CA SER A 81 23.50 1.83 6.94
C SER A 81 22.43 1.52 7.98
N ASP A 82 22.80 1.64 9.25
CA ASP A 82 21.89 1.46 10.38
C ASP A 82 20.90 2.64 10.55
N GLY A 83 19.94 2.46 11.46
CA GLY A 83 18.99 3.50 11.87
C GLY A 83 17.62 3.40 11.20
N TRP A 84 17.42 2.50 10.24
CA TRP A 84 16.10 2.15 9.74
C TRP A 84 15.32 1.34 10.78
N GLY A 85 14.08 1.74 11.05
CA GLY A 85 13.13 0.97 11.86
C GLY A 85 12.36 -0.05 11.00
N ASP A 86 11.11 -0.26 11.37
CA ASP A 86 10.20 -1.18 10.65
C ASP A 86 9.62 -0.59 9.35
N GLN A 87 10.12 0.55 8.91
CA GLN A 87 9.67 1.21 7.68
C GLN A 87 9.90 0.32 6.45
N LEU A 88 8.91 0.29 5.54
CA LEU A 88 9.14 -0.23 4.19
C LEU A 88 10.11 0.68 3.45
N LYS A 89 11.11 0.10 2.82
CA LYS A 89 12.12 0.79 2.02
C LYS A 89 11.86 0.55 0.55
N VAL A 90 11.46 1.60 -0.14
CA VAL A 90 11.11 1.59 -1.56
C VAL A 90 12.08 2.50 -2.31
N VAL A 91 12.40 2.19 -3.56
CA VAL A 91 13.15 3.09 -4.43
C VAL A 91 12.30 3.39 -5.65
N ARG A 92 12.03 4.68 -5.90
CA ARG A 92 11.43 5.10 -7.17
C ARG A 92 12.53 5.28 -8.20
N VAL A 93 12.51 4.42 -9.22
CA VAL A 93 13.44 4.47 -10.35
C VAL A 93 12.93 5.46 -11.40
N ASN A 94 13.75 5.77 -12.40
CA ASN A 94 13.30 6.52 -13.57
C ASN A 94 12.39 5.65 -14.45
N ASP A 95 11.57 6.28 -15.29
CA ASP A 95 10.68 5.58 -16.23
C ASP A 95 11.44 4.98 -17.44
N TRP A 96 10.78 4.03 -18.12
CA TRP A 96 11.38 3.29 -19.25
C TRP A 96 11.70 4.13 -20.49
N THR A 97 11.22 5.37 -20.59
CA THR A 97 11.54 6.26 -21.72
C THR A 97 12.87 6.97 -21.54
N THR A 98 13.46 6.86 -20.34
CA THR A 98 14.75 7.46 -19.99
C THR A 98 15.90 6.46 -20.13
N PRO A 99 17.15 6.93 -20.24
CA PRO A 99 18.31 6.04 -20.29
C PRO A 99 18.77 5.54 -18.91
N TRP A 100 18.04 5.82 -17.81
CA TRP A 100 18.51 5.56 -16.46
C TRP A 100 17.90 4.31 -15.80
N THR A 101 16.68 3.91 -16.16
CA THR A 101 15.88 2.90 -15.46
C THR A 101 16.63 1.59 -15.20
N TYR A 102 17.23 1.00 -16.22
CA TYR A 102 17.96 -0.26 -16.07
C TYR A 102 19.14 -0.13 -15.09
N GLY A 103 19.89 0.99 -15.18
CA GLY A 103 20.99 1.27 -14.29
C GLY A 103 20.55 1.51 -12.84
N ASP A 104 19.40 2.17 -12.65
CA ASP A 104 18.81 2.38 -11.32
C ASP A 104 18.51 1.04 -10.65
N VAL A 105 17.85 0.13 -11.39
CA VAL A 105 17.51 -1.20 -10.87
C VAL A 105 18.77 -2.03 -10.59
N ILE A 106 19.69 -2.11 -11.54
CA ILE A 106 20.91 -2.93 -11.39
C ILE A 106 21.74 -2.42 -10.21
N ASP A 107 22.05 -1.13 -10.16
CA ASP A 107 22.95 -0.57 -9.14
C ASP A 107 22.35 -0.68 -7.74
N VAL A 108 21.06 -0.34 -7.58
CA VAL A 108 20.40 -0.38 -6.27
C VAL A 108 20.18 -1.81 -5.79
N VAL A 109 19.70 -2.70 -6.65
CA VAL A 109 19.39 -4.08 -6.25
C VAL A 109 20.66 -4.89 -6.02
N SER A 110 21.67 -4.75 -6.88
CA SER A 110 22.96 -5.44 -6.66
C SER A 110 23.68 -4.92 -5.41
N GLY A 111 23.54 -3.61 -5.12
CA GLY A 111 24.22 -2.99 -3.98
C GLY A 111 23.52 -3.22 -2.64
N ALA A 112 22.18 -3.17 -2.60
CA ALA A 112 21.41 -3.16 -1.35
C ALA A 112 20.08 -3.93 -1.42
N GLY A 113 19.87 -4.82 -2.37
CA GLY A 113 18.59 -5.51 -2.58
C GLY A 113 18.09 -6.29 -1.37
N ALA A 114 18.99 -6.86 -0.55
CA ALA A 114 18.62 -7.54 0.70
C ALA A 114 17.98 -6.60 1.76
N ARG A 115 18.07 -5.30 1.56
CA ARG A 115 17.49 -4.26 2.44
C ARG A 115 16.34 -3.50 1.79
N LEU A 116 15.98 -3.86 0.55
CA LEU A 116 14.94 -3.21 -0.25
C LEU A 116 13.64 -4.02 -0.21
N ASP A 117 12.52 -3.38 0.02
CA ASP A 117 11.21 -4.02 0.04
C ASP A 117 10.53 -4.00 -1.35
N ALA A 118 10.63 -2.88 -2.08
CA ALA A 118 10.01 -2.75 -3.42
C ALA A 118 10.69 -1.70 -4.30
N ILE A 119 10.44 -1.80 -5.61
CA ILE A 119 10.69 -0.76 -6.61
C ILE A 119 9.38 -0.09 -6.98
N LEU A 120 9.32 1.22 -6.85
CA LEU A 120 8.25 2.07 -7.37
C LEU A 120 8.59 2.42 -8.82
N LEU A 121 7.74 1.96 -9.75
CA LEU A 121 7.90 2.19 -11.19
C LEU A 121 6.97 3.32 -11.65
N PRO A 122 7.50 4.49 -12.02
CA PRO A 122 6.69 5.60 -12.50
C PRO A 122 6.28 5.40 -13.96
N LYS A 123 5.30 6.18 -14.40
CA LYS A 123 4.84 6.31 -15.80
C LYS A 123 4.54 4.96 -16.46
N VAL A 124 3.96 4.03 -15.67
CA VAL A 124 3.52 2.74 -16.18
C VAL A 124 2.27 2.93 -17.03
N GLU A 125 2.32 2.51 -18.29
CA GLU A 125 1.19 2.63 -19.21
C GLU A 125 0.61 1.28 -19.67
N THR A 126 1.38 0.21 -19.56
CA THR A 126 1.00 -1.15 -20.02
C THR A 126 1.59 -2.22 -19.10
N ALA A 127 1.03 -3.42 -19.15
CA ALA A 127 1.58 -4.61 -18.50
C ALA A 127 3.05 -4.85 -18.85
N ALA A 128 3.46 -4.63 -20.11
CA ALA A 128 4.83 -4.83 -20.57
C ALA A 128 5.87 -4.03 -19.78
N HIS A 129 5.52 -2.84 -19.24
CA HIS A 129 6.44 -2.06 -18.39
C HIS A 129 6.73 -2.77 -17.06
N VAL A 130 5.74 -3.41 -16.48
CA VAL A 130 5.86 -4.19 -15.23
C VAL A 130 6.57 -5.51 -15.49
N GLU A 131 6.21 -6.22 -16.58
CA GLU A 131 6.85 -7.46 -17.00
C GLU A 131 8.35 -7.29 -17.26
N ALA A 132 8.73 -6.19 -17.93
CA ALA A 132 10.14 -5.86 -18.18
C ALA A 132 10.92 -5.64 -16.87
N LEU A 133 10.30 -4.97 -15.88
CA LEU A 133 10.91 -4.79 -14.57
C LEU A 133 11.03 -6.12 -13.81
N ASP A 134 10.01 -6.98 -13.86
CA ASP A 134 10.05 -8.30 -13.21
C ASP A 134 11.17 -9.17 -13.77
N LEU A 135 11.31 -9.22 -15.10
CA LEU A 135 12.41 -9.94 -15.76
C LEU A 135 13.78 -9.42 -15.34
N LEU A 136 13.94 -8.09 -15.29
CA LEU A 136 15.18 -7.47 -14.87
C LEU A 136 15.49 -7.75 -13.39
N LEU A 137 14.51 -7.59 -12.50
CA LEU A 137 14.65 -7.92 -11.08
C LEU A 137 15.05 -9.38 -10.89
N THR A 138 14.37 -10.30 -11.58
CA THR A 138 14.69 -11.73 -11.52
C THR A 138 16.13 -12.04 -11.88
N GLN A 139 16.68 -11.38 -12.92
CA GLN A 139 18.08 -11.57 -13.30
C GLN A 139 19.04 -11.00 -12.27
N VAL A 140 18.77 -9.79 -11.77
CA VAL A 140 19.63 -9.13 -10.79
C VAL A 140 19.58 -9.86 -9.43
N GLU A 141 18.42 -10.30 -8.97
CA GLU A 141 18.26 -11.12 -7.76
C GLU A 141 19.12 -12.40 -7.85
N LYS A 142 19.00 -13.15 -8.97
CA LYS A 142 19.82 -14.36 -9.19
C LYS A 142 21.30 -14.07 -9.16
N THR A 143 21.74 -13.00 -9.84
CA THR A 143 23.16 -12.64 -9.91
C THR A 143 23.70 -12.18 -8.56
N SER A 144 22.87 -11.53 -7.75
CA SER A 144 23.23 -11.01 -6.42
C SER A 144 23.00 -12.02 -5.29
N GLY A 145 22.55 -13.25 -5.61
CA GLY A 145 22.31 -14.29 -4.62
C GLY A 145 21.11 -14.01 -3.72
N LEU A 146 20.17 -13.22 -4.19
CA LEU A 146 18.90 -12.92 -3.50
C LEU A 146 17.84 -13.94 -3.89
N GLU A 147 16.83 -14.10 -3.03
CA GLU A 147 15.64 -14.89 -3.35
C GLU A 147 14.88 -14.22 -4.50
N VAL A 148 14.54 -14.99 -5.53
CA VAL A 148 13.74 -14.48 -6.65
C VAL A 148 12.34 -14.15 -6.18
N GLY A 149 11.87 -12.93 -6.46
CA GLY A 149 10.57 -12.46 -6.00
C GLY A 149 10.63 -11.74 -4.65
N ALA A 150 11.80 -11.60 -4.03
CA ALA A 150 11.94 -10.91 -2.76
C ALA A 150 11.59 -9.42 -2.85
N ILE A 151 11.88 -8.78 -3.98
CA ILE A 151 11.61 -7.35 -4.20
C ILE A 151 10.27 -7.19 -4.91
N GLY A 152 9.38 -6.40 -4.28
CA GLY A 152 8.07 -6.06 -4.83
C GLY A 152 8.12 -5.00 -5.93
N ILE A 153 7.00 -4.83 -6.63
CA ILE A 153 6.80 -3.78 -7.64
C ILE A 153 5.58 -2.94 -7.25
N GLU A 154 5.72 -1.63 -7.30
CA GLU A 154 4.66 -0.65 -7.04
C GLU A 154 4.44 0.21 -8.30
N PRO A 155 3.52 -0.17 -9.22
CA PRO A 155 3.25 0.64 -10.41
C PRO A 155 2.58 1.96 -10.04
N GLN A 156 3.06 3.07 -10.62
CA GLN A 156 2.44 4.39 -10.50
C GLN A 156 1.46 4.61 -11.66
N ILE A 157 0.21 4.88 -11.31
CA ILE A 157 -0.90 5.11 -12.22
C ILE A 157 -1.08 6.61 -12.38
N GLU A 158 -0.61 7.15 -13.51
CA GLU A 158 -0.48 8.59 -13.69
C GLU A 158 -0.68 9.07 -15.13
N SER A 159 -1.37 8.27 -15.94
CA SER A 159 -1.80 8.67 -17.27
C SER A 159 -3.18 8.13 -17.62
N ALA A 160 -3.85 8.75 -18.59
CA ALA A 160 -5.11 8.23 -19.12
C ALA A 160 -4.95 6.79 -19.66
N ARG A 161 -3.77 6.47 -20.22
CA ARG A 161 -3.48 5.14 -20.73
C ARG A 161 -3.29 4.13 -19.60
N SER A 162 -2.61 4.48 -18.51
CA SER A 162 -2.48 3.62 -17.34
C SER A 162 -3.84 3.28 -16.73
N LEU A 163 -4.74 4.27 -16.62
CA LEU A 163 -6.11 4.03 -16.13
C LEU A 163 -6.91 3.08 -17.04
N ARG A 164 -6.72 3.15 -18.37
CA ARG A 164 -7.37 2.24 -19.32
C ARG A 164 -6.86 0.81 -19.24
N ASN A 165 -5.60 0.63 -18.87
CA ASN A 165 -4.91 -0.66 -18.82
C ASN A 165 -4.68 -1.15 -17.38
N ILE A 166 -5.41 -0.58 -16.40
CA ILE A 166 -5.08 -0.75 -14.99
C ILE A 166 -5.15 -2.20 -14.51
N ASP A 167 -6.12 -2.99 -15.00
CA ASP A 167 -6.26 -4.41 -14.62
C ASP A 167 -5.11 -5.26 -15.19
N GLU A 168 -4.69 -4.99 -16.44
CA GLU A 168 -3.53 -5.65 -17.04
C GLU A 168 -2.24 -5.29 -16.30
N ILE A 169 -2.07 -4.03 -15.88
CA ILE A 169 -0.94 -3.56 -15.07
C ILE A 169 -0.94 -4.25 -13.70
N ALA A 170 -2.10 -4.32 -13.05
CA ALA A 170 -2.24 -4.90 -11.72
C ALA A 170 -1.90 -6.40 -11.66
N THR A 171 -2.08 -7.10 -12.77
CA THR A 171 -1.86 -8.56 -12.87
C THR A 171 -0.59 -8.96 -13.63
N ALA A 172 0.20 -7.98 -14.10
CA ALA A 172 1.36 -8.22 -14.95
C ALA A 172 2.51 -8.99 -14.28
N SER A 173 2.55 -9.02 -12.95
CA SER A 173 3.54 -9.76 -12.18
C SER A 173 3.01 -10.10 -10.79
N PRO A 174 3.34 -11.27 -10.22
CA PRO A 174 3.04 -11.60 -8.83
C PRO A 174 3.79 -10.70 -7.82
N ARG A 175 4.75 -9.91 -8.27
CA ARG A 175 5.48 -8.93 -7.45
C ARG A 175 4.70 -7.65 -7.20
N VAL A 176 3.60 -7.40 -7.93
CA VAL A 176 2.80 -6.19 -7.74
C VAL A 176 2.14 -6.22 -6.37
N GLN A 177 2.36 -5.17 -5.57
CA GLN A 177 1.86 -5.08 -4.19
C GLN A 177 0.86 -3.95 -4.01
N THR A 178 1.03 -2.86 -4.75
CA THR A 178 0.20 -1.67 -4.64
C THR A 178 -0.11 -1.09 -6.02
N LEU A 179 -1.16 -0.27 -6.10
CA LEU A 179 -1.35 0.70 -7.17
C LEU A 179 -1.21 2.10 -6.57
N VAL A 180 -0.27 2.88 -7.08
CA VAL A 180 0.06 4.21 -6.55
C VAL A 180 -0.47 5.29 -7.48
N PHE A 181 -1.25 6.22 -6.96
CA PHE A 181 -1.80 7.33 -7.74
C PHE A 181 -0.76 8.44 -7.93
N GLY A 182 -0.49 8.81 -9.19
CA GLY A 182 0.34 9.97 -9.57
C GLY A 182 -0.52 11.14 -10.11
N PRO A 183 -1.04 12.03 -9.24
CA PRO A 183 -2.02 13.03 -9.65
C PRO A 183 -1.47 14.08 -10.62
N ALA A 184 -0.22 14.53 -10.50
CA ALA A 184 0.33 15.61 -11.32
C ALA A 184 0.40 15.22 -12.81
N ASP A 185 1.05 14.10 -13.10
CA ASP A 185 1.17 13.59 -14.47
C ASP A 185 -0.19 13.17 -15.04
N LEU A 186 -1.07 12.61 -14.20
CA LEU A 186 -2.43 12.29 -14.66
C LEU A 186 -3.21 13.53 -15.05
N MET A 187 -3.17 14.60 -14.25
CA MET A 187 -3.82 15.86 -14.57
C MET A 187 -3.32 16.42 -15.91
N ALA A 188 -2.01 16.37 -16.14
CA ALA A 188 -1.41 16.73 -17.42
C ALA A 188 -1.90 15.83 -18.56
N SER A 189 -1.91 14.52 -18.35
CA SER A 189 -2.34 13.52 -19.33
C SER A 189 -3.79 13.68 -19.79
N VAL A 190 -4.69 14.13 -18.89
CA VAL A 190 -6.11 14.35 -19.20
C VAL A 190 -6.44 15.84 -19.51
N ASN A 191 -5.43 16.69 -19.61
CA ASN A 191 -5.59 18.14 -19.83
C ASN A 191 -6.49 18.81 -18.79
N MET A 192 -6.38 18.43 -17.52
CA MET A 192 -7.17 19.02 -16.43
C MET A 192 -6.80 20.49 -16.23
N ARG A 193 -7.79 21.36 -16.09
CA ARG A 193 -7.60 22.83 -16.02
C ARG A 193 -7.22 23.29 -14.61
N THR A 194 -6.12 22.77 -14.08
CA THR A 194 -5.57 23.16 -12.79
C THR A 194 -4.05 22.96 -12.77
N LEU A 195 -3.34 23.75 -11.98
CA LEU A 195 -1.92 23.58 -11.71
C LEU A 195 -1.66 23.18 -10.25
N VAL A 196 -2.71 22.98 -9.47
CA VAL A 196 -2.60 22.66 -8.04
C VAL A 196 -3.09 21.23 -7.80
N VAL A 197 -2.15 20.37 -7.46
CA VAL A 197 -2.42 18.95 -7.16
C VAL A 197 -3.22 18.84 -5.86
N GLY A 198 -4.33 18.10 -5.92
CA GLY A 198 -5.19 17.83 -4.76
C GLY A 198 -6.36 18.81 -4.61
N GLU A 199 -6.40 19.89 -5.41
CA GLU A 199 -7.51 20.83 -5.46
C GLU A 199 -8.46 20.51 -6.61
N GLN A 200 -9.73 20.93 -6.47
CA GLN A 200 -10.72 20.80 -7.53
C GLN A 200 -10.47 21.82 -8.64
N PRO A 201 -10.63 21.45 -9.92
CA PRO A 201 -10.51 22.40 -11.03
C PRO A 201 -11.57 23.51 -10.93
N GLU A 202 -11.17 24.74 -11.20
CA GLU A 202 -12.09 25.86 -11.24
C GLU A 202 -13.20 25.63 -12.28
N GLY A 203 -14.44 25.89 -11.88
CA GLY A 203 -15.63 25.69 -12.73
C GLY A 203 -16.13 24.25 -12.80
N TYR A 204 -15.55 23.30 -12.04
CA TYR A 204 -16.11 21.98 -11.87
C TYR A 204 -16.80 21.90 -10.49
N ASP A 205 -18.10 22.12 -10.47
CA ASP A 205 -18.93 22.20 -9.26
C ASP A 205 -19.92 21.04 -9.10
N THR A 206 -19.87 20.06 -10.00
CA THR A 206 -20.80 18.92 -10.03
C THR A 206 -20.36 17.74 -9.17
N GLY A 207 -19.32 17.91 -8.35
CA GLY A 207 -18.79 16.88 -7.48
C GLY A 207 -17.27 16.90 -7.35
N ASP A 208 -16.65 15.74 -7.18
CA ASP A 208 -15.19 15.58 -7.10
C ASP A 208 -14.62 15.12 -8.44
N ALA A 209 -13.82 15.97 -9.08
CA ALA A 209 -13.21 15.70 -10.39
C ALA A 209 -12.28 14.47 -10.36
N TYR A 210 -11.75 14.11 -9.20
CA TYR A 210 -10.88 12.95 -9.03
C TYR A 210 -11.64 11.66 -8.67
N HIS A 211 -12.92 11.73 -8.31
CA HIS A 211 -13.66 10.59 -7.76
C HIS A 211 -13.63 9.38 -8.69
N HIS A 212 -13.91 9.55 -9.97
CA HIS A 212 -13.88 8.44 -10.93
C HIS A 212 -12.49 7.82 -11.04
N ILE A 213 -11.44 8.64 -11.07
CA ILE A 213 -10.04 8.21 -11.14
C ILE A 213 -9.68 7.38 -9.90
N LEU A 214 -9.95 7.93 -8.73
CA LEU A 214 -9.68 7.27 -7.44
C LEU A 214 -10.44 5.96 -7.31
N MET A 215 -11.73 5.93 -7.68
CA MET A 215 -12.52 4.71 -7.66
C MET A 215 -12.03 3.66 -8.64
N THR A 216 -11.57 4.05 -9.84
CA THR A 216 -10.99 3.13 -10.82
C THR A 216 -9.74 2.45 -10.25
N ILE A 217 -8.83 3.23 -9.64
CA ILE A 217 -7.61 2.69 -9.00
C ILE A 217 -7.97 1.76 -7.83
N LEU A 218 -8.89 2.21 -6.96
CA LEU A 218 -9.31 1.43 -5.79
C LEU A 218 -9.95 0.10 -6.18
N LEU A 219 -10.88 0.11 -7.14
CA LEU A 219 -11.57 -1.10 -7.57
C LEU A 219 -10.60 -2.10 -8.20
N ALA A 220 -9.68 -1.64 -9.07
CA ALA A 220 -8.63 -2.51 -9.61
C ALA A 220 -7.75 -3.09 -8.50
N ALA A 221 -7.28 -2.26 -7.56
CA ALA A 221 -6.48 -2.74 -6.44
C ALA A 221 -7.23 -3.82 -5.63
N ARG A 222 -8.49 -3.59 -5.28
CA ARG A 222 -9.28 -4.56 -4.49
C ARG A 222 -9.63 -5.83 -5.27
N THR A 223 -9.86 -5.74 -6.58
CA THR A 223 -10.10 -6.90 -7.45
C THR A 223 -8.92 -7.87 -7.43
N HIS A 224 -7.71 -7.33 -7.37
CA HIS A 224 -6.48 -8.11 -7.46
C HIS A 224 -5.75 -8.26 -6.11
N GLY A 225 -6.41 -7.90 -4.98
CA GLY A 225 -5.84 -8.06 -3.63
C GLY A 225 -4.66 -7.12 -3.32
N LEU A 226 -4.57 -5.98 -4.01
CA LEU A 226 -3.50 -4.99 -3.85
C LEU A 226 -3.91 -3.86 -2.89
N GLN A 227 -2.91 -3.15 -2.37
CA GLN A 227 -3.12 -1.90 -1.67
C GLN A 227 -3.26 -0.73 -2.66
N ALA A 228 -4.08 0.26 -2.32
CA ALA A 228 -4.24 1.50 -3.08
C ALA A 228 -3.63 2.67 -2.31
N ILE A 229 -2.66 3.35 -2.91
CA ILE A 229 -1.93 4.46 -2.29
C ILE A 229 -2.25 5.75 -3.04
N ASP A 230 -2.75 6.73 -2.31
CA ASP A 230 -3.04 8.06 -2.85
C ASP A 230 -1.75 8.88 -3.05
N GLY A 231 -1.76 9.76 -4.02
CA GLY A 231 -0.63 10.63 -4.36
C GLY A 231 -0.41 11.79 -3.38
N PRO A 232 0.59 12.64 -3.64
CA PRO A 232 0.96 13.72 -2.74
C PRO A 232 -0.06 14.86 -2.71
N TYR A 233 -0.01 15.65 -1.63
CA TYR A 233 -0.61 16.97 -1.53
C TYR A 233 0.53 18.01 -1.46
N LEU A 234 0.61 18.89 -2.46
CA LEU A 234 1.83 19.70 -2.68
C LEU A 234 1.94 20.92 -1.76
N GLN A 235 0.84 21.43 -1.22
CA GLN A 235 0.90 22.56 -0.28
C GLN A 235 1.29 22.07 1.13
N ILE A 236 2.56 21.73 1.28
CA ILE A 236 3.11 21.02 2.47
C ILE A 236 2.88 21.72 3.81
N ARG A 237 2.61 23.04 3.81
CA ARG A 237 2.37 23.83 5.02
C ARG A 237 0.89 23.88 5.41
N ASP A 238 -0.02 23.55 4.51
CA ASP A 238 -1.47 23.49 4.77
C ASP A 238 -1.86 22.09 5.23
N LEU A 239 -1.68 21.83 6.52
CA LEU A 239 -2.00 20.55 7.13
C LEU A 239 -3.51 20.28 7.17
N ASP A 240 -4.35 21.31 7.25
CA ASP A 240 -5.81 21.16 7.28
C ASP A 240 -6.33 20.72 5.90
N ALA A 241 -5.83 21.32 4.83
CA ALA A 241 -6.16 20.87 3.48
C ALA A 241 -5.59 19.48 3.18
N PHE A 242 -4.37 19.16 3.66
CA PHE A 242 -3.84 17.80 3.60
C PHE A 242 -4.78 16.82 4.30
N ARG A 243 -5.26 17.11 5.51
CA ARG A 243 -6.20 16.26 6.26
C ARG A 243 -7.51 16.06 5.50
N ARG A 244 -8.06 17.11 4.87
CA ARG A 244 -9.27 16.98 4.03
C ARG A 244 -9.03 16.07 2.83
N ALA A 245 -7.92 16.26 2.11
CA ALA A 245 -7.56 15.44 0.96
C ALA A 245 -7.33 13.97 1.34
N ALA A 246 -6.59 13.71 2.43
CA ALA A 246 -6.34 12.36 2.95
C ALA A 246 -7.64 11.70 3.46
N GLY A 247 -8.48 12.45 4.19
CA GLY A 247 -9.77 11.96 4.69
C GLY A 247 -10.72 11.53 3.57
N ARG A 248 -10.70 12.21 2.43
CA ARG A 248 -11.46 11.83 1.23
C ARG A 248 -11.07 10.43 0.74
N THR A 249 -9.78 10.18 0.53
CA THR A 249 -9.30 8.91 -0.01
C THR A 249 -9.35 7.78 1.02
N ALA A 250 -9.09 8.05 2.30
CA ALA A 250 -9.31 7.11 3.38
C ALA A 250 -10.78 6.69 3.49
N GLY A 251 -11.72 7.66 3.35
CA GLY A 251 -13.17 7.39 3.34
C GLY A 251 -13.62 6.54 2.15
N LEU A 252 -12.95 6.62 1.00
CA LEU A 252 -13.19 5.71 -0.13
C LEU A 252 -12.65 4.30 0.12
N GLY A 253 -11.62 4.15 0.95
CA GLY A 253 -11.04 2.85 1.27
C GLY A 253 -9.55 2.70 0.88
N PHE A 254 -8.86 3.76 0.47
CA PHE A 254 -7.42 3.73 0.24
C PHE A 254 -6.66 3.32 1.52
N ASP A 255 -5.46 2.80 1.35
CA ASP A 255 -4.64 2.27 2.45
C ASP A 255 -3.63 3.29 2.97
N GLY A 256 -3.30 4.30 2.19
CA GLY A 256 -2.38 5.36 2.57
C GLY A 256 -2.19 6.43 1.51
N LYS A 257 -1.24 7.31 1.79
CA LYS A 257 -0.97 8.49 0.97
C LYS A 257 0.51 8.87 0.97
N TRP A 258 0.99 9.42 -0.15
CA TRP A 258 2.30 10.07 -0.17
C TRP A 258 2.31 11.28 0.73
N VAL A 259 3.38 11.41 1.51
CA VAL A 259 3.70 12.55 2.35
C VAL A 259 5.04 13.15 1.89
N LEU A 260 5.09 14.46 1.78
CA LEU A 260 6.25 15.20 1.28
C LEU A 260 7.02 15.91 2.41
N HIS A 261 6.44 15.95 3.60
CA HIS A 261 7.04 16.63 4.75
C HIS A 261 6.77 15.84 6.03
N PRO A 262 7.71 15.81 6.98
CA PRO A 262 7.53 15.08 8.25
C PRO A 262 6.25 15.43 9.02
N THR A 263 5.78 16.68 8.96
CA THR A 263 4.55 17.11 9.65
C THR A 263 3.28 16.45 9.13
N GLN A 264 3.30 15.87 7.91
CA GLN A 264 2.17 15.16 7.33
C GLN A 264 2.07 13.70 7.80
N ILE A 265 3.16 13.13 8.37
CA ILE A 265 3.25 11.70 8.72
C ILE A 265 2.22 11.33 9.77
N ASP A 266 2.20 12.03 10.90
CA ASP A 266 1.28 11.70 12.00
C ASP A 266 -0.18 11.87 11.56
N ALA A 267 -0.48 12.89 10.76
CA ALA A 267 -1.82 13.09 10.21
C ALA A 267 -2.23 11.96 9.25
N ALA A 268 -1.32 11.49 8.39
CA ALA A 268 -1.60 10.36 7.51
C ALA A 268 -1.80 9.08 8.31
N ASN A 269 -0.92 8.78 9.26
CA ASN A 269 -1.03 7.60 10.13
C ASN A 269 -2.36 7.57 10.90
N GLU A 270 -2.80 8.73 11.42
CA GLU A 270 -4.09 8.87 12.09
C GLU A 270 -5.27 8.61 11.15
N ILE A 271 -5.28 9.29 9.98
CA ILE A 271 -6.42 9.27 9.04
C ILE A 271 -6.61 7.91 8.38
N PHE A 272 -5.53 7.22 8.04
CA PHE A 272 -5.60 5.89 7.40
C PHE A 272 -5.63 4.72 8.41
N SER A 273 -5.64 5.01 9.71
CA SER A 273 -5.95 4.03 10.75
C SER A 273 -7.46 4.03 11.06
N PRO A 274 -8.04 2.90 11.46
CA PRO A 274 -9.38 2.90 12.04
C PRO A 274 -9.44 3.78 13.31
N ARG A 275 -10.60 4.37 13.57
CA ARG A 275 -10.83 4.98 14.89
C ARG A 275 -10.91 3.88 15.94
N GLN A 276 -10.50 4.16 17.17
CA GLN A 276 -10.51 3.17 18.26
C GLN A 276 -11.89 2.53 18.45
N ALA A 277 -12.96 3.33 18.42
CA ALA A 277 -14.32 2.83 18.56
C ALA A 277 -14.74 1.87 17.42
N ASP A 278 -14.30 2.13 16.18
CA ASP A 278 -14.58 1.27 15.03
C ASP A 278 -13.78 -0.03 15.12
N PHE A 279 -12.54 0.03 15.59
CA PHE A 279 -11.69 -1.15 15.83
C PHE A 279 -12.29 -2.03 16.95
N ASP A 280 -12.67 -1.45 18.08
CA ASP A 280 -13.30 -2.18 19.19
C ASP A 280 -14.63 -2.82 18.76
N LYS A 281 -15.44 -2.09 17.99
CA LYS A 281 -16.68 -2.62 17.42
C LYS A 281 -16.41 -3.80 16.48
N ALA A 282 -15.40 -3.69 15.61
CA ALA A 282 -15.02 -4.76 14.69
C ALA A 282 -14.58 -6.02 15.46
N GLU A 283 -13.75 -5.89 16.49
CA GLU A 283 -13.33 -7.01 17.33
C GLU A 283 -14.53 -7.66 18.05
N ASN A 284 -15.51 -6.86 18.53
CA ASN A 284 -16.73 -7.36 19.14
C ASN A 284 -17.61 -8.14 18.15
N ILE A 285 -17.75 -7.64 16.92
CA ILE A 285 -18.51 -8.32 15.85
C ILE A 285 -17.85 -9.67 15.53
N LEU A 286 -16.53 -9.73 15.40
CA LEU A 286 -15.82 -10.97 15.10
C LEU A 286 -16.00 -12.00 16.21
N GLU A 287 -15.82 -11.60 17.46
CA GLU A 287 -16.01 -12.48 18.62
C GLU A 287 -17.46 -13.00 18.72
N ALA A 288 -18.44 -12.13 18.58
CA ALA A 288 -19.85 -12.51 18.65
C ALA A 288 -20.24 -13.44 17.49
N TYR A 289 -19.80 -13.15 16.27
CA TYR A 289 -20.08 -13.98 15.09
C TYR A 289 -19.47 -15.38 15.22
N GLU A 290 -18.20 -15.46 15.64
CA GLU A 290 -17.51 -16.73 15.87
C GLU A 290 -18.23 -17.57 16.91
N PHE A 291 -18.64 -16.98 18.05
CA PHE A 291 -19.41 -17.68 19.07
C PHE A 291 -20.75 -18.21 18.51
N HIS A 292 -21.55 -17.36 17.88
CA HIS A 292 -22.91 -17.72 17.46
C HIS A 292 -22.97 -18.69 16.29
N THR A 293 -21.93 -18.73 15.44
CA THR A 293 -21.81 -19.70 14.34
C THR A 293 -21.30 -21.06 14.80
N SER A 294 -20.70 -21.14 16.00
CA SER A 294 -20.26 -22.41 16.60
C SER A 294 -21.45 -23.26 17.11
N GLU A 295 -21.22 -24.54 17.37
CA GLU A 295 -22.21 -25.43 17.98
C GLU A 295 -22.68 -24.91 19.35
N ALA A 296 -21.79 -24.36 20.17
CA ALA A 296 -22.08 -23.79 21.46
C ALA A 296 -23.02 -22.56 21.37
N GLY A 297 -22.91 -21.77 20.31
CA GLY A 297 -23.75 -20.59 20.02
C GLY A 297 -25.02 -20.90 19.22
N GLY A 298 -25.26 -22.17 18.89
CA GLY A 298 -26.47 -22.65 18.22
C GLY A 298 -26.44 -22.61 16.68
N GLY A 299 -25.27 -22.45 16.04
CA GLY A 299 -25.10 -22.54 14.59
C GLY A 299 -25.87 -21.47 13.80
N ARG A 300 -25.95 -20.25 14.31
CA ARG A 300 -26.76 -19.15 13.72
C ARG A 300 -25.89 -18.29 12.80
N GLY A 301 -26.32 -18.15 11.53
CA GLY A 301 -25.62 -17.31 10.53
C GLY A 301 -25.93 -15.81 10.62
N ALA A 302 -26.98 -15.41 11.36
CA ALA A 302 -27.33 -14.01 11.63
C ALA A 302 -27.83 -13.89 13.09
N VAL A 303 -27.36 -12.87 13.81
CA VAL A 303 -27.66 -12.66 15.24
C VAL A 303 -27.72 -11.17 15.56
N MET A 304 -28.38 -10.84 16.67
CA MET A 304 -28.38 -9.48 17.20
C MET A 304 -27.15 -9.26 18.09
N LEU A 305 -26.46 -8.16 17.87
CA LEU A 305 -25.40 -7.64 18.73
C LEU A 305 -25.86 -6.24 19.21
N GLY A 306 -26.47 -6.18 20.40
CA GLY A 306 -27.23 -5.02 20.82
C GLY A 306 -28.42 -4.80 19.88
N ASP A 307 -28.55 -3.61 19.33
CA ASP A 307 -29.62 -3.23 18.40
C ASP A 307 -29.32 -3.51 16.92
N GLU A 308 -28.11 -4.05 16.62
CA GLU A 308 -27.64 -4.27 15.24
C GLU A 308 -27.65 -5.77 14.90
N MET A 309 -28.25 -6.11 13.76
CA MET A 309 -28.15 -7.47 13.21
C MET A 309 -26.76 -7.63 12.54
N ILE A 310 -26.00 -8.64 12.95
CA ILE A 310 -24.73 -9.03 12.35
C ILE A 310 -24.86 -10.36 11.60
N ASP A 311 -24.21 -10.43 10.45
CA ASP A 311 -24.17 -11.58 9.56
C ASP A 311 -22.77 -11.76 8.94
N GLU A 312 -22.65 -12.59 7.91
CA GLU A 312 -21.38 -12.80 7.19
C GLU A 312 -20.87 -11.52 6.51
N ALA A 313 -21.75 -10.62 6.05
CA ALA A 313 -21.30 -9.35 5.46
C ALA A 313 -20.71 -8.44 6.55
N SER A 314 -21.35 -8.38 7.72
CA SER A 314 -20.85 -7.66 8.90
C SER A 314 -19.48 -8.21 9.35
N ARG A 315 -19.30 -9.54 9.35
CA ARG A 315 -18.03 -10.19 9.66
C ARG A 315 -16.93 -9.80 8.67
N LYS A 316 -17.22 -9.79 7.36
CA LYS A 316 -16.25 -9.39 6.33
C LYS A 316 -15.82 -7.93 6.49
N MET A 317 -16.75 -7.02 6.77
CA MET A 317 -16.42 -5.62 7.07
C MET A 317 -15.56 -5.49 8.32
N ALA A 318 -15.90 -6.22 9.39
CA ALA A 318 -15.16 -6.22 10.64
C ALA A 318 -13.73 -6.78 10.47
N LEU A 319 -13.53 -7.81 9.65
CA LEU A 319 -12.20 -8.33 9.33
C LEU A 319 -11.29 -7.27 8.72
N VAL A 320 -11.80 -6.45 7.79
CA VAL A 320 -11.01 -5.37 7.16
C VAL A 320 -10.58 -4.32 8.20
N VAL A 321 -11.51 -3.89 9.05
CA VAL A 321 -11.22 -2.88 10.09
C VAL A 321 -10.25 -3.44 11.13
N SER A 322 -10.47 -4.68 11.58
CA SER A 322 -9.60 -5.38 12.53
C SER A 322 -8.19 -5.55 11.97
N ALA A 323 -8.03 -6.02 10.74
CA ALA A 323 -6.73 -6.19 10.10
C ALA A 323 -5.96 -4.87 10.02
N LYS A 324 -6.61 -3.78 9.55
CA LYS A 324 -6.00 -2.44 9.50
C LYS A 324 -5.60 -1.94 10.89
N GLY A 325 -6.44 -2.13 11.90
CA GLY A 325 -6.14 -1.73 13.27
C GLY A 325 -4.97 -2.50 13.86
N ARG A 326 -4.94 -3.81 13.72
CA ARG A 326 -3.83 -4.67 14.19
C ARG A 326 -2.51 -4.32 13.48
N ALA A 327 -2.53 -4.11 12.17
CA ALA A 327 -1.37 -3.68 11.41
C ALA A 327 -0.86 -2.29 11.86
N ALA A 328 -1.75 -1.42 12.33
CA ALA A 328 -1.41 -0.14 12.95
C ALA A 328 -0.95 -0.25 14.41
N GLY A 329 -0.88 -1.45 14.98
CA GLY A 329 -0.50 -1.69 16.37
C GLY A 329 -1.59 -1.35 17.40
N MET A 330 -2.86 -1.24 16.96
CA MET A 330 -3.97 -0.96 17.87
C MET A 330 -4.26 -2.15 18.78
N LEU A 331 -4.59 -1.86 20.02
CA LEU A 331 -5.06 -2.82 21.00
C LEU A 331 -6.53 -2.52 21.31
N ARG A 332 -7.30 -3.57 21.58
CA ARG A 332 -8.67 -3.43 22.02
C ARG A 332 -8.70 -2.66 23.34
N SER A 333 -9.62 -1.70 23.46
CA SER A 333 -9.83 -0.99 24.71
C SER A 333 -10.24 -1.98 25.81
N GLU A 334 -9.72 -1.80 27.01
CA GLU A 334 -10.20 -2.57 28.17
C GLU A 334 -11.68 -2.25 28.37
N VAL A 335 -12.54 -3.25 28.16
CA VAL A 335 -13.97 -3.11 28.50
C VAL A 335 -14.06 -2.94 30.00
N THR A 336 -14.27 -1.72 30.46
CA THR A 336 -14.81 -1.51 31.80
C THR A 336 -16.15 -2.21 31.81
N ARG A 337 -16.20 -3.44 32.34
CA ARG A 337 -17.46 -4.16 32.55
C ARG A 337 -18.28 -3.30 33.51
N SER A 338 -19.12 -2.43 32.96
CA SER A 338 -20.21 -1.85 33.73
C SER A 338 -21.06 -3.05 34.11
N SER A 339 -21.14 -3.27 35.41
CA SER A 339 -22.00 -4.26 36.03
C SER A 339 -23.49 -3.82 35.91
N ASP A 340 -24.02 -3.88 34.70
CA ASP A 340 -25.43 -3.91 34.48
C ASP A 340 -25.86 -5.38 34.26
N SER A 341 -26.02 -6.07 35.39
CA SER A 341 -26.79 -7.28 35.49
C SER A 341 -28.26 -6.93 35.30
N GLY A 342 -28.66 -6.61 34.07
CA GLY A 342 -30.05 -6.54 33.66
C GLY A 342 -30.61 -7.96 33.61
N THR A 343 -31.41 -8.29 34.57
CA THR A 343 -32.25 -9.48 34.74
C THR A 343 -32.94 -9.80 33.41
N ILE A 344 -32.64 -10.97 32.85
CA ILE A 344 -33.42 -11.55 31.75
C ILE A 344 -34.73 -12.03 32.36
N GLU A 345 -35.80 -11.29 32.16
CA GLU A 345 -37.17 -11.85 32.29
C GLU A 345 -37.51 -12.61 31.01
N GLN A 346 -38.17 -13.74 31.21
CA GLN A 346 -38.51 -14.85 30.32
C GLN A 346 -39.28 -14.47 29.05
#